data_a3746ff0d5998e27ae3f9186bf3eb9ad
#
_entry.id   a3746ff0d5998e27ae3f9186bf3eb9ad
#
_cell.length_a   1.000
_cell.length_b   1.000
_cell.length_c   1.000
_cell.angle_alpha   90.00
_cell.angle_beta   90.00
_cell.angle_gamma   90.00
#
_symmetry.space_group_name_H-M   'P 1'
#
loop_
_entity.id
_entity.type
_entity.pdbx_description
1 polymer ?
#
loop_
_entity_poly.entity_id
_entity_poly.type
_entity_poly.pdbx_seq_one_letter_code
_entity_poly.pdbx_strand_id
1 'polypeptide(L)'
;GASTVAIGYKNHAAGAGSVSLGQENIAWGTTNFTAGYQNIAGDTNASIGTAGSATAIGLQTIASGRSSFSANKNTSAINQASTALGLSTVSDNFGMLAIGVNNEAGIGDTSIDPNDYGGYYYADGTYTGSNPGVAFVIGNGDIDSSTGKGGDNPSNAFIISYDGNATL
;
A
#
# COMPACT_ATOMS: atom_id res chain seq x y z
N GLY A 1 -13.26 -5.99 -19.49
CA GLY A 1 -12.30 -7.10 -19.40
C GLY A 1 -13.02 -8.43 -19.30
N ALA A 2 -12.32 -9.53 -19.57
CA ALA A 2 -12.90 -10.85 -19.41
C ALA A 2 -13.04 -11.21 -17.94
N SER A 3 -14.22 -11.76 -17.53
CA SER A 3 -14.49 -12.23 -16.17
C SER A 3 -14.34 -11.15 -15.08
N THR A 4 -14.84 -9.95 -15.32
CA THR A 4 -14.88 -8.88 -14.31
C THR A 4 -16.21 -8.88 -13.55
N VAL A 5 -16.18 -8.43 -12.27
CA VAL A 5 -17.37 -8.26 -11.44
C VAL A 5 -17.40 -6.85 -10.89
N ALA A 6 -18.51 -6.12 -11.12
CA ALA A 6 -18.75 -4.82 -10.52
C ALA A 6 -20.17 -4.82 -9.93
N ILE A 7 -20.30 -4.74 -8.60
CA ILE A 7 -21.58 -4.80 -7.89
C ILE A 7 -21.72 -3.57 -6.98
N GLY A 8 -22.82 -2.84 -7.12
CA GLY A 8 -23.14 -1.68 -6.32
C GLY A 8 -23.24 -0.39 -7.17
N TYR A 9 -22.81 0.75 -6.61
CA TYR A 9 -22.99 2.05 -7.25
C TYR A 9 -21.66 2.62 -7.78
N LYS A 10 -21.61 2.95 -9.08
CA LYS A 10 -20.43 3.56 -9.75
C LYS A 10 -19.10 2.79 -9.55
N ASN A 11 -19.15 1.48 -9.42
CA ASN A 11 -17.93 0.66 -9.36
C ASN A 11 -17.34 0.43 -10.74
N HIS A 12 -16.01 0.41 -10.82
CA HIS A 12 -15.27 0.17 -12.06
C HIS A 12 -14.30 -1.01 -11.89
N ALA A 13 -14.57 -2.12 -12.58
CA ALA A 13 -13.67 -3.28 -12.66
C ALA A 13 -13.11 -3.35 -14.09
N ALA A 14 -11.88 -2.82 -14.30
CA ALA A 14 -11.35 -2.59 -15.66
C ALA A 14 -10.49 -3.73 -16.21
N GLY A 15 -9.78 -4.46 -15.37
CA GLY A 15 -8.87 -5.53 -15.80
C GLY A 15 -9.48 -6.93 -15.76
N ALA A 16 -8.88 -7.88 -16.48
CA ALA A 16 -9.33 -9.26 -16.47
C ALA A 16 -9.27 -9.88 -15.07
N GLY A 17 -10.34 -10.56 -14.66
CA GLY A 17 -10.44 -11.18 -13.34
C GLY A 17 -10.58 -10.20 -12.17
N SER A 18 -10.75 -8.91 -12.43
CA SER A 18 -10.90 -7.92 -11.35
C SER A 18 -12.32 -7.87 -10.77
N VAL A 19 -12.41 -7.52 -9.49
CA VAL A 19 -13.67 -7.44 -8.74
C VAL A 19 -13.77 -6.11 -8.00
N SER A 20 -14.93 -5.43 -8.12
CA SER A 20 -15.21 -4.16 -7.46
C SER A 20 -16.59 -4.18 -6.82
N LEU A 21 -16.64 -4.08 -5.49
CA LEU A 21 -17.88 -4.22 -4.68
C LEU A 21 -18.12 -2.99 -3.81
N GLY A 22 -19.35 -2.46 -3.81
CA GLY A 22 -19.76 -1.36 -2.94
C GLY A 22 -20.05 -0.08 -3.70
N GLN A 23 -19.37 1.03 -3.38
CA GLN A 23 -19.66 2.32 -3.99
C GLN A 23 -18.37 3.04 -4.43
N GLU A 24 -18.35 3.49 -5.69
CA GLU A 24 -17.28 4.32 -6.27
C GLU A 24 -15.88 3.70 -6.17
N ASN A 25 -15.78 2.38 -6.21
CA ASN A 25 -14.49 1.69 -6.17
C ASN A 25 -13.92 1.48 -7.57
N ILE A 26 -12.59 1.45 -7.68
CA ILE A 26 -11.87 1.21 -8.91
C ILE A 26 -10.90 0.03 -8.73
N ALA A 27 -11.14 -1.07 -9.45
CA ALA A 27 -10.20 -2.18 -9.60
C ALA A 27 -9.55 -2.09 -10.98
N TRP A 28 -8.36 -1.49 -11.06
CA TRP A 28 -7.63 -1.19 -12.29
C TRP A 28 -6.46 -2.14 -12.49
N GLY A 29 -6.51 -2.94 -13.53
CA GLY A 29 -5.49 -3.96 -13.80
C GLY A 29 -6.00 -5.38 -13.54
N THR A 30 -5.15 -6.35 -13.80
CA THR A 30 -5.53 -7.78 -13.78
C THR A 30 -5.66 -8.30 -12.34
N THR A 31 -6.74 -9.03 -12.06
CA THR A 31 -6.98 -9.71 -10.77
C THR A 31 -7.00 -8.82 -9.53
N ASN A 32 -7.32 -7.54 -9.67
CA ASN A 32 -7.44 -6.62 -8.55
C ASN A 32 -8.79 -6.74 -7.85
N PHE A 33 -8.81 -6.49 -6.54
CA PHE A 33 -10.00 -6.55 -5.71
C PHE A 33 -10.21 -5.25 -4.94
N THR A 34 -11.42 -4.69 -5.02
CA THR A 34 -11.85 -3.57 -4.19
C THR A 34 -13.17 -3.88 -3.50
N ALA A 35 -13.31 -3.45 -2.23
CA ALA A 35 -14.58 -3.53 -1.52
C ALA A 35 -14.75 -2.38 -0.52
N GLY A 36 -15.93 -1.72 -0.53
CA GLY A 36 -16.26 -0.64 0.38
C GLY A 36 -16.61 0.66 -0.35
N TYR A 37 -15.98 1.78 0.03
CA TYR A 37 -16.30 3.10 -0.51
C TYR A 37 -15.04 3.84 -0.99
N GLN A 38 -15.01 4.22 -2.27
CA GLN A 38 -13.95 5.00 -2.90
C GLN A 38 -12.55 4.39 -2.78
N ASN A 39 -12.45 3.05 -2.88
CA ASN A 39 -11.18 2.37 -2.84
C ASN A 39 -10.58 2.20 -4.25
N ILE A 40 -9.25 2.19 -4.34
CA ILE A 40 -8.52 1.99 -5.59
C ILE A 40 -7.55 0.82 -5.42
N ALA A 41 -7.68 -0.22 -6.24
CA ALA A 41 -6.70 -1.29 -6.38
C ALA A 41 -6.10 -1.27 -7.78
N GLY A 42 -4.77 -1.25 -7.84
CA GLY A 42 -3.98 -1.07 -9.05
C GLY A 42 -3.61 0.39 -9.33
N ASP A 43 -2.68 0.59 -10.25
CA ASP A 43 -2.24 1.92 -10.67
C ASP A 43 -3.09 2.39 -11.85
N THR A 44 -3.95 3.38 -11.62
CA THR A 44 -4.85 3.95 -12.65
C THR A 44 -4.11 4.71 -13.75
N ASN A 45 -2.83 5.05 -13.55
CA ASN A 45 -1.98 5.69 -14.56
C ASN A 45 -1.24 4.66 -15.43
N ALA A 46 -1.17 3.41 -14.98
CA ALA A 46 -0.53 2.35 -15.74
C ALA A 46 -1.46 1.73 -16.79
N SER A 47 -0.88 1.06 -17.78
CA SER A 47 -1.66 0.26 -18.73
C SER A 47 -2.40 -0.87 -18.02
N ILE A 48 -3.64 -1.14 -18.43
CA ILE A 48 -4.42 -2.27 -17.90
C ILE A 48 -3.62 -3.56 -18.10
N GLY A 49 -3.30 -4.26 -17.01
CA GLY A 49 -2.53 -5.52 -17.05
C GLY A 49 -1.12 -5.44 -16.43
N THR A 50 -0.61 -4.24 -16.14
CA THR A 50 0.73 -4.08 -15.52
C THR A 50 0.69 -4.06 -13.99
N ALA A 51 -0.38 -3.52 -13.41
CA ALA A 51 -0.60 -3.53 -11.97
C ALA A 51 -1.62 -4.61 -11.61
N GLY A 52 -1.17 -5.75 -11.10
CA GLY A 52 -2.04 -6.90 -10.83
C GLY A 52 -2.00 -7.40 -9.39
N SER A 53 -3.09 -8.09 -9.00
CA SER A 53 -3.25 -8.75 -7.70
C SER A 53 -3.24 -7.83 -6.48
N ALA A 54 -3.54 -6.54 -6.66
CA ALA A 54 -3.69 -5.61 -5.55
C ALA A 54 -5.08 -5.70 -4.91
N THR A 55 -5.15 -5.45 -3.61
CA THR A 55 -6.41 -5.50 -2.84
C THR A 55 -6.58 -4.25 -1.99
N ALA A 56 -7.71 -3.55 -2.16
CA ALA A 56 -8.06 -2.36 -1.39
C ALA A 56 -9.46 -2.50 -0.76
N ILE A 57 -9.55 -2.49 0.57
CA ILE A 57 -10.79 -2.76 1.31
C ILE A 57 -11.02 -1.68 2.38
N GLY A 58 -12.20 -1.02 2.34
CA GLY A 58 -12.58 -0.09 3.39
C GLY A 58 -13.10 1.24 2.86
N LEU A 59 -12.57 2.34 3.39
CA LEU A 59 -12.95 3.70 3.06
C LEU A 59 -11.75 4.48 2.52
N GLN A 60 -11.79 4.83 1.23
CA GLN A 60 -10.75 5.64 0.58
C GLN A 60 -9.34 5.03 0.70
N THR A 61 -9.23 3.71 0.55
CA THR A 61 -7.94 3.01 0.59
C THR A 61 -7.35 2.89 -0.81
N ILE A 62 -6.02 2.91 -0.89
CA ILE A 62 -5.27 2.80 -2.16
C ILE A 62 -4.27 1.64 -2.04
N ALA A 63 -4.36 0.68 -2.95
CA ALA A 63 -3.39 -0.39 -3.13
C ALA A 63 -2.86 -0.32 -4.57
N SER A 64 -1.89 0.57 -4.84
CA SER A 64 -1.38 0.81 -6.20
C SER A 64 -0.17 -0.06 -6.55
N GLY A 65 0.54 -0.58 -5.58
CA GLY A 65 1.63 -1.52 -5.82
C GLY A 65 1.15 -2.88 -6.31
N ARG A 66 1.94 -3.55 -7.14
CA ARG A 66 1.64 -4.93 -7.54
C ARG A 66 1.64 -5.86 -6.33
N SER A 67 0.63 -6.68 -6.17
CA SER A 67 0.45 -7.58 -5.01
C SER A 67 0.38 -6.85 -3.67
N SER A 68 0.00 -5.57 -3.66
CA SER A 68 -0.14 -4.79 -2.43
C SER A 68 -1.50 -5.00 -1.76
N PHE A 69 -1.56 -4.73 -0.47
CA PHE A 69 -2.78 -4.82 0.33
C PHE A 69 -2.99 -3.57 1.18
N SER A 70 -4.15 -2.93 1.04
CA SER A 70 -4.50 -1.74 1.81
C SER A 70 -5.88 -1.89 2.44
N ALA A 71 -6.00 -1.69 3.75
CA ALA A 71 -7.29 -1.85 4.42
C ALA A 71 -7.54 -0.86 5.56
N ASN A 72 -8.81 -0.59 5.80
CA ASN A 72 -9.49 0.24 6.78
C ASN A 72 -9.79 1.64 6.25
N LYS A 73 -9.11 2.73 6.68
CA LYS A 73 -9.50 4.10 6.29
C LYS A 73 -8.30 4.93 5.86
N ASN A 74 -8.37 5.50 4.65
CA ASN A 74 -7.34 6.38 4.06
C ASN A 74 -5.93 5.76 4.05
N THR A 75 -5.82 4.44 3.98
CA THR A 75 -4.53 3.75 3.93
C THR A 75 -4.00 3.67 2.50
N SER A 76 -2.67 3.64 2.34
CA SER A 76 -2.01 3.61 1.03
C SER A 76 -0.87 2.60 1.01
N ALA A 77 -1.01 1.51 0.26
CA ALA A 77 0.04 0.55 -0.03
C ALA A 77 0.50 0.78 -1.48
N ILE A 78 1.60 1.54 -1.65
CA ILE A 78 1.97 2.09 -2.94
C ILE A 78 3.13 1.37 -3.63
N ASN A 79 3.94 0.64 -2.90
CA ASN A 79 5.01 -0.16 -3.50
C ASN A 79 4.63 -1.64 -3.63
N GLN A 80 5.41 -2.38 -4.42
CA GLN A 80 5.15 -3.80 -4.67
C GLN A 80 5.19 -4.62 -3.37
N ALA A 81 4.24 -5.55 -3.21
CA ALA A 81 4.08 -6.44 -2.07
C ALA A 81 3.92 -5.71 -0.72
N SER A 82 3.69 -4.39 -0.73
CA SER A 82 3.50 -3.60 0.49
C SER A 82 2.11 -3.80 1.11
N THR A 83 2.01 -3.61 2.42
CA THR A 83 0.76 -3.74 3.17
C THR A 83 0.56 -2.55 4.09
N ALA A 84 -0.60 -1.88 4.01
CA ALA A 84 -0.98 -0.75 4.85
C ALA A 84 -2.31 -1.02 5.56
N LEU A 85 -2.30 -1.01 6.89
CA LEU A 85 -3.48 -1.28 7.72
C LEU A 85 -3.67 -0.21 8.80
N GLY A 86 -4.89 0.28 8.95
CA GLY A 86 -5.23 1.20 10.03
C GLY A 86 -5.87 2.50 9.56
N LEU A 87 -5.46 3.62 10.10
CA LEU A 87 -5.97 4.94 9.74
C LEU A 87 -4.85 5.80 9.17
N SER A 88 -4.98 6.20 7.90
CA SER A 88 -4.00 7.06 7.21
C SER A 88 -2.57 6.53 7.25
N THR A 89 -2.41 5.20 7.23
CA THR A 89 -1.08 4.57 7.14
C THR A 89 -0.61 4.52 5.70
N VAL A 90 0.69 4.70 5.50
CA VAL A 90 1.36 4.64 4.20
C VAL A 90 2.44 3.58 4.24
N SER A 91 2.40 2.64 3.31
CA SER A 91 3.42 1.62 3.10
C SER A 91 4.04 1.84 1.73
N ASP A 92 5.21 2.45 1.69
CA ASP A 92 5.87 2.98 0.50
C ASP A 92 7.20 2.31 0.15
N ASN A 93 7.64 1.34 0.95
CA ASN A 93 8.79 0.50 0.63
C ASN A 93 8.34 -0.86 0.08
N PHE A 94 9.22 -1.51 -0.67
CA PHE A 94 9.00 -2.87 -1.18
C PHE A 94 8.77 -3.86 -0.03
N GLY A 95 7.68 -4.63 -0.07
CA GLY A 95 7.37 -5.63 0.95
C GLY A 95 7.11 -5.10 2.36
N MET A 96 7.06 -3.78 2.54
CA MET A 96 6.85 -3.14 3.86
C MET A 96 5.46 -3.45 4.43
N LEU A 97 5.39 -3.64 5.73
CA LEU A 97 4.15 -3.64 6.50
C LEU A 97 4.06 -2.38 7.36
N ALA A 98 3.06 -1.54 7.10
CA ALA A 98 2.71 -0.39 7.93
C ALA A 98 1.38 -0.63 8.66
N ILE A 99 1.36 -0.43 9.97
CA ILE A 99 0.13 -0.54 10.78
C ILE A 99 -0.02 0.66 11.72
N GLY A 100 -1.23 0.87 12.24
CA GLY A 100 -1.50 1.89 13.25
C GLY A 100 -2.19 3.12 12.71
N VAL A 101 -1.71 4.30 13.09
CA VAL A 101 -2.33 5.59 12.76
C VAL A 101 -1.27 6.55 12.25
N ASN A 102 -1.51 7.15 11.07
CA ASN A 102 -0.78 8.29 10.51
C ASN A 102 0.74 8.17 10.71
N ASN A 103 1.33 7.10 10.16
CA ASN A 103 2.78 6.92 10.21
C ASN A 103 3.51 7.94 9.33
N GLU A 104 4.73 8.29 9.71
CA GLU A 104 5.64 9.01 8.84
C GLU A 104 6.01 8.12 7.64
N ALA A 105 5.80 8.64 6.44
CA ALA A 105 6.14 7.99 5.18
C ALA A 105 7.45 8.54 4.60
N GLY A 106 7.96 7.94 3.54
CA GLY A 106 9.18 8.39 2.87
C GLY A 106 10.47 8.11 3.66
N ILE A 107 10.40 7.24 4.65
CA ILE A 107 11.58 6.79 5.39
C ILE A 107 12.23 5.59 4.71
N GLY A 108 13.55 5.52 4.74
CA GLY A 108 14.30 4.50 4.05
C GLY A 108 14.38 4.73 2.54
N ASP A 109 14.84 3.73 1.81
CA ASP A 109 14.92 3.76 0.36
C ASP A 109 13.62 3.30 -0.28
N THR A 110 12.77 4.24 -0.68
CA THR A 110 11.50 3.97 -1.36
C THR A 110 11.67 3.66 -2.85
N SER A 111 12.87 3.88 -3.40
CA SER A 111 13.18 3.72 -4.83
C SER A 111 13.59 2.31 -5.22
N ILE A 112 13.49 1.36 -4.31
CA ILE A 112 13.86 -0.04 -4.56
C ILE A 112 13.13 -0.57 -5.80
N ASP A 113 13.89 -0.88 -6.87
CA ASP A 113 13.35 -1.51 -8.07
C ASP A 113 12.92 -2.95 -7.73
N PRO A 114 11.64 -3.27 -7.86
CA PRO A 114 11.14 -4.63 -7.61
C PRO A 114 11.72 -5.69 -8.55
N ASN A 115 12.39 -5.28 -9.63
CA ASN A 115 13.07 -6.20 -10.54
C ASN A 115 14.51 -6.50 -10.09
N ASP A 116 15.03 -5.77 -9.13
CA ASP A 116 16.34 -5.98 -8.54
C ASP A 116 16.25 -6.96 -7.35
N TYR A 117 15.93 -8.20 -7.64
CA TYR A 117 15.77 -9.27 -6.63
C TYR A 117 17.06 -9.61 -5.87
N GLY A 118 18.18 -9.04 -6.24
CA GLY A 118 19.48 -9.45 -5.69
C GLY A 118 20.18 -8.36 -4.89
N GLY A 119 19.62 -7.16 -4.84
CA GLY A 119 20.40 -6.01 -4.43
C GLY A 119 20.53 -5.78 -2.94
N TYR A 120 19.72 -6.42 -2.11
CA TYR A 120 19.51 -5.79 -0.82
C TYR A 120 20.21 -6.46 0.35
N TYR A 121 20.27 -7.75 0.38
CA TYR A 121 21.01 -8.48 1.40
C TYR A 121 21.75 -9.64 0.78
N TYR A 122 23.07 -9.61 0.86
CA TYR A 122 23.86 -10.80 0.64
C TYR A 122 23.56 -11.82 1.73
N ALA A 123 23.82 -13.08 1.46
CA ALA A 123 23.67 -14.16 2.45
C ALA A 123 24.52 -13.96 3.73
N ASP A 124 25.47 -13.04 3.69
CA ASP A 124 26.32 -12.63 4.83
C ASP A 124 25.72 -11.46 5.63
N GLY A 125 24.54 -10.95 5.25
CA GLY A 125 23.87 -9.86 5.94
C GLY A 125 24.36 -8.46 5.55
N THR A 126 25.23 -8.32 4.52
CA THR A 126 25.65 -6.99 4.07
C THR A 126 24.60 -6.33 3.17
N TYR A 127 24.33 -5.05 3.41
CA TYR A 127 23.47 -4.20 2.61
C TYR A 127 24.31 -3.26 1.74
N THR A 128 24.02 -3.18 0.45
CA THR A 128 24.80 -2.36 -0.50
C THR A 128 24.33 -0.92 -0.65
N GLY A 129 23.18 -0.56 -0.07
CA GLY A 129 22.63 0.79 -0.11
C GLY A 129 23.08 1.66 1.05
N SER A 130 23.01 2.99 0.87
CA SER A 130 23.33 3.95 1.93
C SER A 130 22.17 4.17 2.92
N ASN A 131 20.97 3.69 2.60
CA ASN A 131 19.76 3.86 3.41
C ASN A 131 18.86 2.64 3.24
N PRO A 132 18.88 1.69 4.19
CA PRO A 132 18.07 0.49 4.10
C PRO A 132 16.58 0.85 4.10
N GLY A 133 15.81 0.18 3.23
CA GLY A 133 14.36 0.30 3.23
C GLY A 133 13.75 -0.15 4.55
N VAL A 134 12.51 0.27 4.80
CA VAL A 134 11.75 -0.10 5.98
C VAL A 134 10.94 -1.37 5.71
N ALA A 135 11.11 -2.36 6.57
CA ALA A 135 10.35 -3.62 6.52
C ALA A 135 9.03 -3.55 7.30
N PHE A 136 9.05 -2.84 8.45
CA PHE A 136 7.89 -2.75 9.32
C PHE A 136 7.83 -1.40 10.05
N VAL A 137 6.63 -0.82 10.15
CA VAL A 137 6.38 0.39 10.92
C VAL A 137 5.07 0.32 11.70
N ILE A 138 5.08 0.85 12.94
CA ILE A 138 3.87 1.17 13.70
C ILE A 138 3.73 2.68 13.77
N GLY A 139 2.71 3.22 13.08
CA GLY A 139 2.35 4.62 13.16
C GLY A 139 1.60 4.96 14.45
N ASN A 140 1.90 6.10 15.04
CA ASN A 140 1.20 6.67 16.19
C ASN A 140 1.00 8.19 16.07
N GLY A 141 0.99 8.69 14.83
CA GLY A 141 0.73 10.11 14.54
C GLY A 141 -0.67 10.56 14.93
N ASP A 142 -0.90 11.86 14.87
CA ASP A 142 -2.16 12.48 15.24
C ASP A 142 -3.28 12.22 14.25
N ILE A 143 -4.50 12.51 14.66
CA ILE A 143 -5.71 12.45 13.85
C ILE A 143 -6.32 13.85 13.80
N ASP A 144 -6.59 14.34 12.60
CA ASP A 144 -7.46 15.50 12.42
C ASP A 144 -8.91 15.13 12.78
N SER A 145 -9.39 15.63 13.88
CA SER A 145 -10.73 15.35 14.42
C SER A 145 -11.86 15.85 13.51
N SER A 146 -11.59 16.83 12.65
CA SER A 146 -12.59 17.41 11.74
C SER A 146 -12.84 16.52 10.52
N THR A 147 -11.81 15.87 10.00
CA THR A 147 -11.87 14.99 8.83
C THR A 147 -11.85 13.50 9.19
N GLY A 148 -11.37 13.18 10.37
CA GLY A 148 -11.11 11.81 10.82
C GLY A 148 -10.08 11.09 9.96
N LYS A 149 -9.11 11.85 9.41
CA LYS A 149 -7.92 11.38 8.68
C LYS A 149 -6.68 11.61 9.53
N GLY A 150 -5.51 11.20 9.03
CA GLY A 150 -4.25 11.60 9.65
C GLY A 150 -4.12 13.12 9.69
N GLY A 151 -3.64 13.64 10.81
CA GLY A 151 -3.36 15.06 11.00
C GLY A 151 -2.01 15.48 10.42
N ASP A 152 -1.58 16.68 10.78
CA ASP A 152 -0.37 17.29 10.23
C ASP A 152 0.93 16.75 10.84
N ASN A 153 0.83 15.92 11.88
CA ASN A 153 2.00 15.36 12.56
C ASN A 153 2.03 13.83 12.44
N PRO A 154 2.46 13.29 11.28
CA PRO A 154 2.71 11.87 11.15
C PRO A 154 3.87 11.47 12.07
N SER A 155 3.81 10.31 12.69
CA SER A 155 4.90 9.81 13.51
C SER A 155 4.91 8.28 13.61
N ASN A 156 6.06 7.74 14.01
CA ASN A 156 6.28 6.31 14.16
C ASN A 156 6.66 5.96 15.60
N ALA A 157 5.90 5.04 16.20
CA ALA A 157 6.23 4.48 17.51
C ALA A 157 7.33 3.41 17.41
N PHE A 158 7.44 2.74 16.27
CA PHE A 158 8.39 1.64 16.07
C PHE A 158 8.69 1.45 14.59
N ILE A 159 9.97 1.26 14.27
CA ILE A 159 10.45 1.02 12.91
C ILE A 159 11.43 -0.16 12.93
N ILE A 160 11.30 -1.08 11.98
CA ILE A 160 12.32 -2.09 11.67
C ILE A 160 12.76 -1.89 10.22
N SER A 161 14.05 -1.68 10.02
CA SER A 161 14.66 -1.63 8.68
C SER A 161 15.03 -3.03 8.18
N TYR A 162 15.24 -3.17 6.89
CA TYR A 162 15.63 -4.45 6.29
C TYR A 162 16.99 -4.96 6.75
N ASP A 163 17.89 -4.09 7.26
CA ASP A 163 19.14 -4.48 7.88
C ASP A 163 19.00 -5.02 9.33
N GLY A 164 17.77 -5.13 9.83
CA GLY A 164 17.45 -5.63 11.15
C GLY A 164 17.55 -4.60 12.28
N ASN A 165 17.87 -3.35 11.99
CA ASN A 165 17.84 -2.29 13.00
C ASN A 165 16.42 -1.96 13.42
N ALA A 166 16.22 -1.78 14.72
CA ALA A 166 14.94 -1.36 15.30
C ALA A 166 15.09 0.00 16.00
N THR A 167 14.14 0.89 15.73
CA THR A 167 14.07 2.23 16.33
C THR A 167 12.73 2.40 17.05
N LEU A 168 12.78 2.98 18.26
CA LEU A 168 11.63 3.37 19.09
C LEU A 168 11.52 4.88 19.14
#